data_7ca10d62c4d2f9d049fb0dbf43ffc75b
#
_entry.id   7ca10d62c4d2f9d049fb0dbf43ffc75b
#
_cell.length_a   1.000
_cell.length_b   1.000
_cell.length_c   1.000
_cell.angle_alpha   90.00
_cell.angle_beta   90.00
_cell.angle_gamma   90.00
#
_symmetry.space_group_name_H-M   'P 1'
#
loop_
_entity.id
_entity.type
_entity.pdbx_description
1 polymer ?
#
loop_
_entity_poly.entity_id
_entity_poly.type
_entity_poly.pdbx_seq_one_letter_code
_entity_poly.pdbx_strand_id
1 'polypeptide(L)'
;MKLFMDTTYFLPAIGVSTRGVEDNVPLKILKEGHDIAISDLTLFELSAIGAKYVASRKMPEERAIYGIRSLTNDERISKVTPYKEGVLPLAFAFRRILSDFIDCLILASAIRECDALATEDSELIGIREQKSLTAIIGGINKNFKIARAASFL
;
A
#
# COMPACT_ATOMS: atom_id res chain seq x y z
N MET A 1 -1.38 -3.25 -15.77
CA MET A 1 -1.06 -2.05 -14.96
C MET A 1 -0.21 -2.47 -13.79
N LYS A 2 0.66 -1.58 -13.30
CA LYS A 2 1.39 -1.79 -12.04
C LYS A 2 0.64 -1.07 -10.91
N LEU A 3 0.14 -1.83 -9.94
CA LEU A 3 -0.65 -1.34 -8.83
C LEU A 3 0.20 -1.31 -7.56
N PHE A 4 0.28 -0.16 -6.93
CA PHE A 4 0.78 -0.07 -5.57
C PHE A 4 -0.35 -0.45 -4.62
N MET A 5 -0.14 -1.45 -3.77
CA MET A 5 -1.18 -1.92 -2.85
C MET A 5 -0.85 -1.57 -1.41
N ASP A 6 -1.84 -1.02 -0.74
CA ASP A 6 -1.77 -0.60 0.66
C ASP A 6 -1.73 -1.82 1.61
N THR A 7 -1.22 -1.60 2.82
CA THR A 7 -1.02 -2.58 3.89
C THR A 7 -2.27 -3.39 4.20
N THR A 8 -3.45 -2.78 4.13
CA THR A 8 -4.74 -3.40 4.44
C THR A 8 -4.98 -4.70 3.66
N TYR A 9 -4.56 -4.76 2.39
CA TYR A 9 -4.76 -5.94 1.54
C TYR A 9 -3.84 -7.12 1.88
N PHE A 10 -2.83 -6.91 2.71
CA PHE A 10 -1.87 -7.94 3.12
C PHE A 10 -2.04 -8.39 4.58
N LEU A 11 -2.96 -7.79 5.33
CA LEU A 11 -3.27 -8.23 6.69
C LEU A 11 -3.65 -9.71 6.79
N PRO A 12 -4.42 -10.29 5.84
CA PRO A 12 -4.70 -11.73 5.86
C PRO A 12 -3.44 -12.60 5.74
N ALA A 13 -2.40 -12.15 5.07
CA ALA A 13 -1.14 -12.88 4.96
C ALA A 13 -0.49 -13.16 6.32
N ILE A 14 -0.63 -12.22 7.27
CA ILE A 14 -0.16 -12.39 8.65
C ILE A 14 -1.22 -12.95 9.61
N GLY A 15 -2.40 -13.37 9.11
CA GLY A 15 -3.48 -13.95 9.92
C GLY A 15 -4.45 -12.95 10.54
N VAL A 16 -4.48 -11.72 10.07
CA VAL A 16 -5.40 -10.67 10.55
C VAL A 16 -6.53 -10.45 9.55
N SER A 17 -7.77 -10.67 9.97
CA SER A 17 -8.95 -10.43 9.12
C SER A 17 -9.30 -8.95 9.11
N THR A 18 -9.71 -8.45 7.94
CA THR A 18 -10.17 -7.08 7.75
C THR A 18 -11.62 -7.06 7.29
N ARG A 19 -12.47 -6.31 7.97
CA ARG A 19 -13.87 -6.15 7.57
C ARG A 19 -13.98 -5.52 6.18
N GLY A 20 -14.75 -6.15 5.29
CA GLY A 20 -15.04 -5.61 3.96
C GLY A 20 -13.94 -5.80 2.92
N VAL A 21 -12.83 -6.44 3.29
CA VAL A 21 -11.75 -6.80 2.37
C VAL A 21 -11.64 -8.32 2.32
N GLU A 22 -11.66 -8.88 1.12
CA GLU A 22 -11.48 -10.31 0.93
C GLU A 22 -10.02 -10.73 1.17
N ASP A 23 -9.80 -11.93 1.68
CA ASP A 23 -8.47 -12.43 2.07
C ASP A 23 -7.50 -12.63 0.90
N ASN A 24 -7.98 -12.70 -0.33
CA ASN A 24 -7.20 -13.08 -1.51
C ASN A 24 -7.15 -11.99 -2.59
N VAL A 25 -7.44 -10.74 -2.24
CA VAL A 25 -7.42 -9.61 -3.20
C VAL A 25 -6.10 -9.52 -3.99
N PRO A 26 -4.89 -9.57 -3.37
CA PRO A 26 -3.65 -9.51 -4.15
C PRO A 26 -3.53 -10.64 -5.18
N LEU A 27 -3.97 -11.86 -4.84
CA LEU A 27 -3.95 -12.99 -5.78
C LEU A 27 -4.92 -12.80 -6.95
N LYS A 28 -6.08 -12.19 -6.72
CA LYS A 28 -7.03 -11.86 -7.79
C LYS A 28 -6.43 -10.81 -8.73
N ILE A 29 -5.86 -9.75 -8.18
CA ILE A 29 -5.16 -8.69 -8.95
C ILE A 29 -4.09 -9.29 -9.87
N LEU A 30 -3.25 -10.20 -9.35
CA LEU A 30 -2.25 -10.91 -10.16
C LEU A 30 -2.87 -11.77 -11.26
N LYS A 31 -4.01 -12.43 -11.00
CA LYS A 31 -4.73 -13.24 -11.99
C LYS A 31 -5.34 -12.41 -13.11
N GLU A 32 -5.76 -11.18 -12.83
CA GLU A 32 -6.23 -10.21 -13.84
C GLU A 32 -5.07 -9.64 -14.69
N GLY A 33 -3.83 -10.07 -14.47
CA GLY A 33 -2.67 -9.66 -15.25
C GLY A 33 -2.09 -8.31 -14.84
N HIS A 34 -2.33 -7.88 -13.61
CA HIS A 34 -1.71 -6.69 -13.04
C HIS A 34 -0.43 -7.05 -12.28
N ASP A 35 0.56 -6.15 -12.31
CA ASP A 35 1.73 -6.24 -11.45
C ASP A 35 1.44 -5.58 -10.11
N ILE A 36 2.00 -6.13 -9.04
CA ILE A 36 1.85 -5.58 -7.68
C ILE A 36 3.18 -5.01 -7.19
N ALA A 37 3.09 -3.85 -6.54
CA ALA A 37 4.16 -3.27 -5.75
C ALA A 37 3.68 -2.94 -4.33
N ILE A 38 4.58 -3.07 -3.37
CA ILE A 38 4.39 -2.65 -1.96
C ILE A 38 5.58 -1.84 -1.50
N SER A 39 5.39 -1.03 -0.47
CA SER A 39 6.51 -0.35 0.20
C SER A 39 7.22 -1.26 1.21
N ASP A 40 8.49 -0.98 1.48
CA ASP A 40 9.17 -1.49 2.68
C ASP A 40 8.42 -1.08 3.96
N LEU A 41 7.71 0.08 3.92
CA LEU A 41 6.84 0.51 5.02
C LEU A 41 5.65 -0.43 5.23
N THR A 42 5.10 -1.01 4.17
CA THR A 42 4.05 -2.03 4.28
C THR A 42 4.53 -3.23 5.10
N LEU A 43 5.74 -3.70 4.84
CA LEU A 43 6.34 -4.81 5.61
C LEU A 43 6.60 -4.42 7.07
N PHE A 44 7.01 -3.17 7.31
CA PHE A 44 7.18 -2.63 8.66
C PHE A 44 5.84 -2.57 9.41
N GLU A 45 4.80 -2.02 8.79
CA GLU A 45 3.46 -1.93 9.39
C GLU A 45 2.88 -3.30 9.70
N LEU A 46 2.97 -4.26 8.78
CA LEU A 46 2.54 -5.64 8.99
C LEU A 46 3.29 -6.28 10.17
N SER A 47 4.60 -6.01 10.28
CA SER A 47 5.41 -6.50 11.41
C SER A 47 4.95 -5.91 12.73
N ALA A 48 4.68 -4.60 12.78
CA ALA A 48 4.19 -3.92 13.98
C ALA A 48 2.79 -4.44 14.40
N ILE A 49 1.88 -4.62 13.43
CA ILE A 49 0.55 -5.17 13.68
C ILE A 49 0.66 -6.62 14.16
N GLY A 50 1.45 -7.46 13.49
CA GLY A 50 1.70 -8.85 13.88
C GLY A 50 2.24 -8.94 15.31
N ALA A 51 3.25 -8.15 15.65
CA ALA A 51 3.83 -8.10 16.99
C ALA A 51 2.80 -7.70 18.06
N LYS A 52 1.90 -6.74 17.76
CA LYS A 52 0.81 -6.35 18.66
C LYS A 52 -0.17 -7.50 18.91
N TYR A 53 -0.54 -8.26 17.89
CA TYR A 53 -1.44 -9.40 18.01
C TYR A 53 -0.80 -10.57 18.79
N VAL A 54 0.47 -10.82 18.58
CA VAL A 54 1.24 -11.81 19.34
C VAL A 54 1.35 -11.41 20.81
N ALA A 55 1.71 -10.15 21.10
CA ALA A 55 1.81 -9.65 22.48
C ALA A 55 0.45 -9.71 23.20
N SER A 56 -0.66 -9.52 22.48
CA SER A 56 -2.03 -9.66 23.02
C SER A 56 -2.54 -11.11 23.05
N ARG A 57 -1.71 -12.08 22.73
CA ARG A 57 -2.03 -13.53 22.69
C ARG A 57 -3.19 -13.87 21.73
N LYS A 58 -3.36 -13.10 20.65
CA LYS A 58 -4.40 -13.31 19.64
C LYS A 58 -3.95 -14.21 18.50
N MET A 59 -2.64 -14.38 18.33
CA MET A 59 -2.06 -15.29 17.35
C MET A 59 -0.67 -15.77 17.80
N PRO A 60 -0.19 -16.93 17.30
CA PRO A 60 1.17 -17.37 17.52
C PRO A 60 2.17 -16.55 16.68
N GLU A 61 3.37 -16.36 17.21
CA GLU A 61 4.46 -15.60 16.56
C GLU A 61 4.80 -16.16 15.18
N GLU A 62 4.87 -17.48 15.05
CA GLU A 62 5.24 -18.18 13.81
C GLU A 62 4.29 -17.83 12.67
N ARG A 63 3.01 -17.57 12.96
CA ARG A 63 2.03 -17.22 11.95
C ARG A 63 2.30 -15.85 11.33
N ALA A 64 2.61 -14.85 12.17
CA ALA A 64 2.96 -13.51 11.73
C ALA A 64 4.28 -13.51 10.93
N ILE A 65 5.32 -14.15 11.47
CA ILE A 65 6.64 -14.25 10.83
C ILE A 65 6.55 -14.96 9.48
N TYR A 66 5.81 -16.06 9.40
CA TYR A 66 5.59 -16.78 8.13
C TYR A 66 4.96 -15.88 7.06
N GLY A 67 3.91 -15.15 7.41
CA GLY A 67 3.23 -14.25 6.47
C GLY A 67 4.15 -13.14 5.95
N ILE A 68 4.92 -12.50 6.84
CA ILE A 68 5.86 -11.44 6.46
C ILE A 68 6.96 -11.99 5.54
N ARG A 69 7.54 -13.15 5.88
CA ARG A 69 8.56 -13.80 5.05
C ARG A 69 8.01 -14.21 3.68
N SER A 70 6.80 -14.73 3.63
CA SER A 70 6.14 -15.09 2.37
C SER A 70 6.00 -13.88 1.45
N LEU A 71 5.57 -12.72 1.98
CA LEU A 71 5.47 -11.49 1.21
C LEU A 71 6.84 -10.96 0.79
N THR A 72 7.83 -11.01 1.68
CA THR A 72 9.19 -10.54 1.40
C THR A 72 9.84 -11.33 0.26
N ASN A 73 9.61 -12.64 0.22
CA ASN A 73 10.21 -13.57 -0.75
C ASN A 73 9.36 -13.78 -2.01
N ASP A 74 8.15 -13.23 -2.08
CA ASP A 74 7.30 -13.36 -3.28
C ASP A 74 7.84 -12.46 -4.40
N GLU A 75 8.43 -13.08 -5.42
CA GLU A 75 9.01 -12.39 -6.58
C GLU A 75 7.97 -11.73 -7.48
N ARG A 76 6.69 -12.10 -7.35
CA ARG A 76 5.58 -11.49 -8.09
C ARG A 76 5.20 -10.11 -7.54
N ILE A 77 5.70 -9.76 -6.35
CA ILE A 77 5.43 -8.50 -5.66
C ILE A 77 6.72 -7.67 -5.64
N SER A 78 6.72 -6.55 -6.35
CA SER A 78 7.84 -5.60 -6.32
C SER A 78 7.91 -4.87 -4.97
N LYS A 79 9.10 -4.72 -4.41
CA LYS A 79 9.34 -3.96 -3.17
C LYS A 79 9.91 -2.59 -3.53
N VAL A 80 9.30 -1.53 -3.04
CA VAL A 80 9.67 -0.14 -3.31
C VAL A 80 10.14 0.50 -2.01
N THR A 81 11.37 1.00 -2.02
CA THR A 81 11.88 1.76 -0.87
C THR A 81 11.30 3.19 -0.87
N PRO A 82 10.87 3.72 0.31
CA PRO A 82 10.39 5.09 0.42
C PRO A 82 11.51 6.14 0.30
N TYR A 83 12.76 5.70 0.26
CA TYR A 83 13.94 6.56 0.16
C TYR A 83 14.47 6.71 -1.28
N LYS A 84 13.75 6.19 -2.26
CA LYS A 84 14.09 6.37 -3.67
C LYS A 84 14.06 7.84 -4.05
N GLU A 85 14.94 8.21 -4.99
CA GLU A 85 15.05 9.59 -5.46
C GLU A 85 13.70 10.17 -5.88
N GLY A 86 13.41 11.40 -5.41
CA GLY A 86 12.17 12.12 -5.70
C GLY A 86 10.97 11.73 -4.84
N VAL A 87 11.03 10.65 -4.03
CA VAL A 87 9.92 10.26 -3.13
C VAL A 87 9.81 11.20 -1.95
N LEU A 88 10.91 11.47 -1.24
CA LEU A 88 10.88 12.34 -0.05
C LEU A 88 10.37 13.77 -0.35
N PRO A 89 10.86 14.49 -1.36
CA PRO A 89 10.33 15.82 -1.66
C PRO A 89 8.82 15.81 -1.97
N LEU A 90 8.36 14.78 -2.68
CA LEU A 90 6.95 14.62 -3.01
C LEU A 90 6.11 14.31 -1.76
N ALA A 91 6.59 13.44 -0.86
CA ALA A 91 5.95 13.14 0.41
C ALA A 91 5.82 14.39 1.30
N PHE A 92 6.86 15.22 1.37
CA PHE A 92 6.79 16.50 2.08
C PHE A 92 5.76 17.46 1.48
N ALA A 93 5.62 17.49 0.15
CA ALA A 93 4.56 18.28 -0.48
C ALA A 93 3.16 17.77 -0.10
N PHE A 94 2.95 16.45 -0.03
CA PHE A 94 1.68 15.85 0.38
C PHE A 94 1.32 16.07 1.85
N ARG A 95 2.29 16.35 2.72
CA ARG A 95 2.03 16.62 4.14
C ARG A 95 1.12 17.84 4.37
N ARG A 96 0.93 18.66 3.35
CA ARG A 96 0.00 19.80 3.38
C ARG A 96 -1.47 19.39 3.20
N ILE A 97 -1.72 18.19 2.68
CA ILE A 97 -3.06 17.68 2.35
C ILE A 97 -3.41 16.36 3.02
N LEU A 98 -2.43 15.65 3.59
CA LEU A 98 -2.60 14.40 4.33
C LEU A 98 -2.13 14.58 5.77
N SER A 99 -2.83 13.94 6.70
CA SER A 99 -2.57 14.02 8.14
C SER A 99 -1.41 13.13 8.60
N ASP A 100 -1.18 12.00 7.92
CA ASP A 100 -0.15 11.02 8.25
C ASP A 100 1.02 11.06 7.25
N PHE A 101 2.26 11.09 7.77
CA PHE A 101 3.44 11.14 6.90
C PHE A 101 3.78 9.79 6.25
N ILE A 102 3.39 8.68 6.87
CA ILE A 102 3.55 7.35 6.26
C ILE A 102 2.67 7.27 5.00
N ASP A 103 1.43 7.76 5.07
CA ASP A 103 0.55 7.84 3.89
C ASP A 103 1.12 8.75 2.81
N CYS A 104 1.77 9.85 3.18
CA CYS A 104 2.49 10.71 2.24
C CYS A 104 3.61 9.95 1.51
N LEU A 105 4.38 9.13 2.23
CA LEU A 105 5.45 8.31 1.64
C LEU A 105 4.91 7.21 0.73
N ILE A 106 3.83 6.55 1.14
CA ILE A 106 3.13 5.52 0.36
C ILE A 106 2.59 6.13 -0.94
N LEU A 107 1.87 7.25 -0.85
CA LEU A 107 1.33 7.94 -2.02
C LEU A 107 2.43 8.43 -2.97
N ALA A 108 3.50 9.03 -2.43
CA ALA A 108 4.62 9.50 -3.22
C ALA A 108 5.33 8.35 -3.95
N SER A 109 5.55 7.23 -3.26
CA SER A 109 6.14 6.01 -3.85
C SER A 109 5.25 5.45 -4.95
N ALA A 110 3.94 5.38 -4.72
CA ALA A 110 2.97 4.87 -5.69
C ALA A 110 2.95 5.72 -6.97
N ILE A 111 2.92 7.05 -6.86
CA ILE A 111 2.92 7.97 -8.01
C ILE A 111 4.19 7.86 -8.85
N ARG A 112 5.33 7.63 -8.20
CA ARG A 112 6.64 7.54 -8.87
C ARG A 112 6.87 6.21 -9.55
N GLU A 113 6.30 5.12 -9.03
CA GLU A 113 6.68 3.76 -9.41
C GLU A 113 5.56 2.94 -10.05
N CYS A 114 4.30 3.40 -9.96
CA CYS A 114 3.13 2.64 -10.34
C CYS A 114 2.10 3.47 -11.13
N ASP A 115 1.13 2.79 -11.72
CA ASP A 115 0.04 3.41 -12.47
C ASP A 115 -1.11 3.83 -11.55
N ALA A 116 -1.25 3.15 -10.39
CA ALA A 116 -2.32 3.44 -9.44
C ALA A 116 -1.94 3.02 -8.03
N LEU A 117 -2.61 3.63 -7.04
CA LEU A 117 -2.66 3.20 -5.64
C LEU A 117 -4.00 2.52 -5.37
N ALA A 118 -3.95 1.26 -4.95
CA ALA A 118 -5.09 0.53 -4.41
C ALA A 118 -5.08 0.67 -2.88
N THR A 119 -6.11 1.30 -2.31
CA THR A 119 -6.23 1.53 -0.86
C THR A 119 -7.69 1.48 -0.41
N GLU A 120 -7.92 1.12 0.85
CA GLU A 120 -9.22 1.27 1.53
C GLU A 120 -9.27 2.52 2.41
N ASP A 121 -8.16 3.24 2.55
CA ASP A 121 -8.09 4.42 3.38
C ASP A 121 -8.98 5.55 2.82
N SER A 122 -9.88 6.05 3.66
CA SER A 122 -10.87 7.06 3.28
C SER A 122 -10.25 8.43 3.04
N GLU A 123 -9.15 8.77 3.72
CA GLU A 123 -8.44 10.05 3.52
C GLU A 123 -7.76 10.04 2.15
N LEU A 124 -7.04 8.96 1.80
CA LEU A 124 -6.40 8.78 0.50
C LEU A 124 -7.43 8.74 -0.64
N ILE A 125 -8.55 8.06 -0.47
CA ILE A 125 -9.64 8.07 -1.45
C ILE A 125 -10.25 9.48 -1.58
N GLY A 126 -10.42 10.19 -0.47
CA GLY A 126 -11.05 11.52 -0.43
C GLY A 126 -10.25 12.61 -1.14
N ILE A 127 -8.92 12.50 -1.18
CA ILE A 127 -8.07 13.51 -1.84
C ILE A 127 -7.96 13.36 -3.35
N ARG A 128 -8.38 12.23 -3.93
CA ARG A 128 -8.18 11.89 -5.34
C ARG A 128 -8.67 12.96 -6.33
N GLU A 129 -9.71 13.70 -5.98
CA GLU A 129 -10.34 14.74 -6.83
C GLU A 129 -9.94 16.16 -6.40
N GLN A 130 -9.09 16.30 -5.40
CA GLN A 130 -8.65 17.62 -4.95
C GLN A 130 -7.72 18.26 -5.98
N LYS A 131 -7.97 19.52 -6.30
CA LYS A 131 -7.13 20.30 -7.23
C LYS A 131 -5.67 20.39 -6.81
N SER A 132 -5.41 20.43 -5.49
CA SER A 132 -4.06 20.44 -4.93
C SER A 132 -3.29 19.15 -5.26
N LEU A 133 -3.93 17.99 -5.16
CA LEU A 133 -3.33 16.71 -5.55
C LEU A 133 -3.06 16.69 -7.06
N THR A 134 -4.10 17.00 -7.86
CA THR A 134 -4.01 17.01 -9.33
C THR A 134 -2.89 17.93 -9.82
N ALA A 135 -2.71 19.09 -9.19
CA ALA A 135 -1.63 20.02 -9.52
C ALA A 135 -0.24 19.43 -9.23
N ILE A 136 -0.08 18.71 -8.11
CA ILE A 136 1.20 18.09 -7.73
C ILE A 136 1.54 16.92 -8.66
N ILE A 137 0.57 16.01 -8.92
CA ILE A 137 0.83 14.78 -9.69
C ILE A 137 0.83 15.00 -11.20
N GLY A 138 0.17 16.03 -11.70
CA GLY A 138 0.01 16.28 -13.12
C GLY A 138 1.33 16.49 -13.88
N GLY A 139 2.38 16.95 -13.18
CA GLY A 139 3.73 17.08 -13.71
C GLY A 139 4.56 15.78 -13.66
N ILE A 140 4.10 14.75 -12.93
CA ILE A 140 4.84 13.50 -12.67
C ILE A 140 4.14 12.33 -13.33
N ASN A 141 2.86 12.12 -13.02
CA ASN A 141 2.05 11.01 -13.52
C ASN A 141 0.57 11.42 -13.64
N LYS A 142 0.25 12.11 -14.72
CA LYS A 142 -1.10 12.67 -14.94
C LYS A 142 -2.23 11.65 -15.07
N ASN A 143 -1.90 10.38 -15.33
CA ASN A 143 -2.89 9.30 -15.47
C ASN A 143 -3.00 8.45 -14.19
N PHE A 144 -2.30 8.83 -13.13
CA PHE A 144 -2.30 8.10 -11.86
C PHE A 144 -3.70 8.07 -11.24
N LYS A 145 -4.05 6.90 -10.69
CA LYS A 145 -5.37 6.67 -10.07
C LYS A 145 -5.21 6.29 -8.60
N ILE A 146 -6.15 6.75 -7.79
CA ILE A 146 -6.35 6.27 -6.41
C ILE A 146 -7.73 5.62 -6.35
N ALA A 147 -7.82 4.35 -6.02
CA ALA A 147 -9.10 3.64 -5.95
C ALA A 147 -9.00 2.43 -5.02
N ARG A 148 -10.17 1.86 -4.67
CA ARG A 148 -10.23 0.57 -4.01
C ARG A 148 -9.82 -0.54 -4.97
N ALA A 149 -9.26 -1.63 -4.43
CA ALA A 149 -8.82 -2.76 -5.25
C ALA A 149 -9.94 -3.35 -6.11
N ALA A 150 -11.18 -3.31 -5.66
CA ALA A 150 -12.35 -3.75 -6.42
C ALA A 150 -12.53 -3.03 -7.79
N SER A 151 -11.94 -1.85 -7.96
CA SER A 151 -11.96 -1.11 -9.24
C SER A 151 -10.98 -1.66 -10.27
N PHE A 152 -10.13 -2.61 -9.89
CA PHE A 152 -9.10 -3.24 -10.74
C PHE A 152 -9.35 -4.74 -10.94
N LEU A 153 -10.47 -5.27 -10.42
CA LEU A 153 -10.95 -6.66 -10.58
C LEU A 153 -12.09 -6.75 -11.67
#